data_12be90fe4a253667c5b034b0c5160049
#
_entry.id   12be90fe4a253667c5b034b0c5160049
#
_cell.length_a   1.000
_cell.length_b   1.000
_cell.length_c   1.000
_cell.angle_alpha   90.00
_cell.angle_beta   90.00
_cell.angle_gamma   90.00
#
_symmetry.space_group_name_H-M   'P 1'
#
loop_
_entity.id
_entity.type
_entity.pdbx_description
1 polymer ?
#
loop_
_entity_poly.entity_id
_entity_poly.type
_entity_poly.pdbx_seq_one_letter_code
_entity_poly.pdbx_strand_id
1 'polypeptide(L)'
;MTEKIAQAPEKTTQKPRRFESVSASSMSAADVKIHEGVEFRQCSGVLEIITDPETGSVRYGFLRDPASNFCASNTDIYVSPGLIKACKLRNGDFVVGDMRHGVGNDKYNSLAKVVTINDEAVDIVLGRIPFEGLTAVFPDKQIKLETAPTIFSTRIIDLFAPIGFGQRGMIVAPPKSGKTVLLKEIANGISANCPEVRLFILLIGERPEEVTDMARGVRGEVFASTFDETADRQVKISMFALEKAKRLVEKGENVVVLMDSITRFARACNVISSETSRILSGGLSVNALFYPKKFFGAARNIENGGSLTIIATALVETGSKMDDVIFEEFKGTGNMELQLDRNLTYKNIYPAINILSSGTRRDDLLLDKRYFNKVQILKKLLADPTQNEPTEFLINKMRMTRSNEEFLKLMGGI
;
A
#
# COMPACT_ATOMS: atom_id res chain seq x y z
N MET A 1 -27.05 25.42 -53.13
CA MET A 1 -26.82 24.07 -52.54
C MET A 1 -25.83 24.24 -51.41
N THR A 2 -26.34 24.29 -50.20
CA THR A 2 -25.60 24.58 -48.97
C THR A 2 -25.38 23.27 -48.25
N GLU A 3 -24.10 22.82 -48.17
CA GLU A 3 -23.69 21.66 -47.38
C GLU A 3 -23.76 21.98 -45.88
N LYS A 4 -24.51 21.15 -45.17
CA LYS A 4 -24.57 21.13 -43.71
C LYS A 4 -23.36 20.35 -43.19
N ILE A 5 -22.45 21.03 -42.54
CA ILE A 5 -21.38 20.42 -41.74
C ILE A 5 -22.00 19.91 -40.43
N ALA A 6 -21.98 18.60 -40.23
CA ALA A 6 -22.41 17.96 -38.99
C ALA A 6 -21.34 18.19 -37.88
N GLN A 7 -21.76 18.84 -36.80
CA GLN A 7 -20.97 19.00 -35.59
C GLN A 7 -20.91 17.67 -34.83
N ALA A 8 -19.70 17.24 -34.46
CA ALA A 8 -19.43 16.10 -33.58
C ALA A 8 -19.83 16.46 -32.14
N PRO A 9 -20.28 15.47 -31.32
CA PRO A 9 -20.71 15.74 -29.96
C PRO A 9 -19.50 16.05 -29.07
N GLU A 10 -19.60 17.13 -28.29
CA GLU A 10 -18.67 17.52 -27.25
C GLU A 10 -18.54 16.40 -26.20
N LYS A 11 -17.31 15.91 -26.00
CA LYS A 11 -16.96 15.03 -24.90
C LYS A 11 -16.95 15.86 -23.61
N THR A 12 -17.98 15.68 -22.79
CA THR A 12 -18.02 16.19 -21.42
C THR A 12 -16.91 15.52 -20.61
N THR A 13 -15.79 16.20 -20.44
CA THR A 13 -14.72 15.81 -19.51
C THR A 13 -15.20 16.02 -18.09
N GLN A 14 -15.72 14.96 -17.47
CA GLN A 14 -15.90 14.94 -16.03
C GLN A 14 -14.51 15.01 -15.38
N LYS A 15 -14.24 16.11 -14.69
CA LYS A 15 -13.06 16.26 -13.83
C LYS A 15 -13.10 15.16 -12.76
N PRO A 16 -11.97 14.43 -12.51
CA PRO A 16 -11.92 13.45 -11.45
C PRO A 16 -12.20 14.15 -10.12
N ARG A 17 -13.09 13.56 -9.31
CA ARG A 17 -13.37 14.01 -7.94
C ARG A 17 -12.05 13.97 -7.15
N ARG A 18 -11.52 15.14 -6.87
CA ARG A 18 -10.44 15.32 -5.90
C ARG A 18 -11.03 14.93 -4.54
N PHE A 19 -10.47 13.91 -3.88
CA PHE A 19 -10.73 13.70 -2.48
C PHE A 19 -10.09 14.86 -1.73
N GLU A 20 -10.89 15.88 -1.45
CA GLU A 20 -10.49 16.92 -0.52
C GLU A 20 -10.49 16.27 0.86
N SER A 21 -9.30 16.15 1.44
CA SER A 21 -9.17 15.92 2.87
C SER A 21 -9.82 17.13 3.56
N VAL A 22 -10.98 16.95 4.14
CA VAL A 22 -11.61 17.97 4.96
C VAL A 22 -10.74 18.09 6.21
N SER A 23 -9.80 19.03 6.20
CA SER A 23 -9.05 19.39 7.39
C SER A 23 -10.00 20.05 8.38
N ALA A 24 -9.84 19.77 9.66
CA ALA A 24 -10.66 20.34 10.74
C ALA A 24 -10.67 21.89 10.78
N SER A 25 -9.79 22.54 9.99
CA SER A 25 -9.66 23.99 9.90
C SER A 25 -10.54 24.66 8.84
N SER A 26 -11.31 23.92 8.02
CA SER A 26 -12.12 24.48 6.91
C SER A 26 -13.64 24.33 7.11
N MET A 27 -14.11 23.96 8.29
CA MET A 27 -15.55 23.79 8.56
C MET A 27 -16.25 25.14 8.72
N SER A 28 -17.33 25.36 7.96
CA SER A 28 -18.13 26.57 8.01
C SER A 28 -19.05 26.61 9.24
N ALA A 29 -19.46 27.83 9.63
CA ALA A 29 -20.41 28.05 10.74
C ALA A 29 -21.78 27.33 10.57
N ALA A 30 -22.07 26.77 9.39
CA ALA A 30 -23.32 26.07 9.07
C ALA A 30 -23.42 24.65 9.68
N ASP A 31 -22.31 24.08 10.15
CA ASP A 31 -22.26 22.68 10.65
C ASP A 31 -22.47 22.58 12.17
N VAL A 32 -22.91 23.66 12.81
CA VAL A 32 -23.16 23.70 14.26
C VAL A 32 -24.58 23.26 14.57
N LYS A 33 -24.75 22.14 15.27
CA LYS A 33 -26.05 21.68 15.83
C LYS A 33 -26.08 21.97 17.33
N ILE A 34 -27.09 22.72 17.78
CA ILE A 34 -27.29 23.02 19.21
C ILE A 34 -28.34 22.06 19.72
N HIS A 35 -28.00 21.22 20.69
CA HIS A 35 -28.90 20.40 21.48
C HIS A 35 -28.68 20.70 22.95
N GLU A 36 -29.73 21.18 23.65
CA GLU A 36 -29.73 21.48 25.09
C GLU A 36 -28.56 22.39 25.57
N GLY A 37 -28.21 23.42 24.77
CA GLY A 37 -27.15 24.39 25.13
C GLY A 37 -25.71 23.91 24.92
N VAL A 38 -25.51 22.73 24.35
CA VAL A 38 -24.19 22.20 23.95
C VAL A 38 -24.01 22.33 22.46
N GLU A 39 -22.95 23.04 22.02
CA GLU A 39 -22.59 23.11 20.63
C GLU A 39 -21.92 21.81 20.18
N PHE A 40 -22.51 21.15 19.19
CA PHE A 40 -21.90 20.00 18.50
C PHE A 40 -21.37 20.42 17.14
N ARG A 41 -20.16 19.96 16.81
CA ARG A 41 -19.56 20.15 15.48
C ARG A 41 -19.27 18.79 14.86
N GLN A 42 -19.49 18.68 13.57
CA GLN A 42 -19.11 17.47 12.85
C GLN A 42 -17.59 17.33 12.83
N CYS A 43 -17.13 16.11 13.00
CA CYS A 43 -15.71 15.77 12.99
C CYS A 43 -15.47 14.44 12.29
N SER A 44 -14.25 14.23 11.84
CA SER A 44 -13.82 12.97 11.25
C SER A 44 -12.36 12.70 11.58
N GLY A 45 -11.99 11.42 11.54
CA GLY A 45 -10.61 11.00 11.72
C GLY A 45 -10.48 9.48 11.75
N VAL A 46 -9.25 9.00 11.73
CA VAL A 46 -8.97 7.56 11.83
C VAL A 46 -8.69 7.20 13.28
N LEU A 47 -9.41 6.22 13.79
CA LEU A 47 -9.34 5.83 15.20
C LEU A 47 -8.03 5.12 15.53
N GLU A 48 -7.32 5.66 16.51
CA GLU A 48 -6.26 4.99 17.25
C GLU A 48 -6.77 4.62 18.65
N ILE A 49 -6.79 3.31 18.95
CA ILE A 49 -7.19 2.82 20.28
C ILE A 49 -5.92 2.64 21.13
N ILE A 50 -5.98 3.21 22.32
CA ILE A 50 -4.94 3.04 23.34
C ILE A 50 -5.39 1.96 24.32
N THR A 51 -4.58 0.90 24.37
CA THR A 51 -4.82 -0.24 25.28
C THR A 51 -3.89 -0.18 26.48
N ASP A 52 -4.30 -0.83 27.54
CA ASP A 52 -3.45 -1.05 28.70
C ASP A 52 -2.37 -2.09 28.33
N PRO A 53 -1.07 -1.80 28.58
CA PRO A 53 0.03 -2.70 28.20
C PRO A 53 -0.01 -4.08 28.90
N GLU A 54 -0.53 -4.13 30.14
CA GLU A 54 -0.53 -5.35 30.95
C GLU A 54 -1.77 -6.21 30.69
N THR A 55 -2.94 -5.57 30.61
CA THR A 55 -4.21 -6.28 30.48
C THR A 55 -4.73 -6.39 29.06
N GLY A 56 -4.21 -5.57 28.12
CA GLY A 56 -4.72 -5.46 26.75
C GLY A 56 -6.10 -4.79 26.66
N SER A 57 -6.66 -4.33 27.78
CA SER A 57 -7.99 -3.70 27.82
C SER A 57 -7.97 -2.32 27.17
N VAL A 58 -9.10 -1.95 26.54
CA VAL A 58 -9.26 -0.62 25.93
C VAL A 58 -9.34 0.44 27.02
N ARG A 59 -8.41 1.38 27.01
CA ARG A 59 -8.42 2.55 27.90
C ARG A 59 -9.24 3.70 27.31
N TYR A 60 -8.93 4.10 26.07
CA TYR A 60 -9.59 5.17 25.30
C TYR A 60 -9.10 5.14 23.87
N GLY A 61 -9.61 6.04 23.04
CA GLY A 61 -9.10 6.26 21.69
C GLY A 61 -8.96 7.72 21.34
N PHE A 62 -8.29 7.96 20.18
CA PHE A 62 -8.25 9.28 19.55
C PHE A 62 -8.57 9.14 18.06
N LEU A 63 -9.33 10.08 17.52
CA LEU A 63 -9.40 10.27 16.07
C LEU A 63 -8.20 11.09 15.63
N ARG A 64 -7.35 10.48 14.79
CA ARG A 64 -6.15 11.07 14.23
C ARG A 64 -6.45 11.69 12.88
N ASP A 65 -5.84 12.85 12.62
CA ASP A 65 -5.99 13.55 11.35
C ASP A 65 -4.97 13.00 10.32
N PRO A 66 -5.42 12.56 9.12
CA PRO A 66 -4.53 12.22 8.01
C PRO A 66 -3.59 13.35 7.60
N ALA A 67 -4.02 14.62 7.68
CA ALA A 67 -3.20 15.77 7.34
C ALA A 67 -1.97 15.93 8.25
N SER A 68 -2.03 15.46 9.49
CA SER A 68 -0.91 15.41 10.43
C SER A 68 -0.06 14.14 10.31
N ASN A 69 -0.25 13.36 9.24
CA ASN A 69 0.36 12.03 9.08
C ASN A 69 0.10 11.15 10.32
N PHE A 70 -1.11 11.25 10.89
CA PHE A 70 -1.57 10.51 12.07
C PHE A 70 -0.71 10.72 13.34
N CYS A 71 0.07 11.80 13.40
CA CYS A 71 0.78 12.22 14.59
C CYS A 71 -0.20 12.65 15.68
N ALA A 72 0.20 12.45 16.93
CA ALA A 72 -0.53 13.03 18.06
C ALA A 72 -0.54 14.55 17.95
N SER A 73 -1.72 15.13 18.05
CA SER A 73 -1.97 16.58 17.90
C SER A 73 -2.90 17.08 19.00
N ASN A 74 -2.84 18.37 19.27
CA ASN A 74 -3.82 19.02 20.17
C ASN A 74 -5.24 19.09 19.57
N THR A 75 -5.36 18.84 18.26
CA THR A 75 -6.64 18.78 17.53
C THR A 75 -7.27 17.38 17.55
N ASP A 76 -6.59 16.38 18.11
CA ASP A 76 -7.11 15.03 18.21
C ASP A 76 -8.40 14.99 19.05
N ILE A 77 -9.34 14.14 18.63
CA ILE A 77 -10.63 14.03 19.28
C ILE A 77 -10.65 12.78 20.14
N TYR A 78 -10.88 12.96 21.43
CA TYR A 78 -10.96 11.88 22.40
C TYR A 78 -12.18 11.00 22.14
N VAL A 79 -12.01 9.69 22.18
CA VAL A 79 -13.09 8.69 22.05
C VAL A 79 -13.14 7.85 23.32
N SER A 80 -14.28 7.88 24.00
CA SER A 80 -14.47 7.17 25.26
C SER A 80 -14.50 5.64 25.05
N PRO A 81 -14.05 4.83 26.04
CA PRO A 81 -14.11 3.38 25.96
C PRO A 81 -15.54 2.85 25.85
N GLY A 82 -16.51 3.57 26.44
CA GLY A 82 -17.94 3.24 26.30
C GLY A 82 -18.42 3.32 24.85
N LEU A 83 -18.05 4.39 24.14
CA LEU A 83 -18.42 4.59 22.74
C LEU A 83 -17.70 3.57 21.82
N ILE A 84 -16.40 3.29 22.07
CA ILE A 84 -15.65 2.26 21.35
C ILE A 84 -16.36 0.90 21.47
N LYS A 85 -16.77 0.53 22.66
CA LYS A 85 -17.48 -0.73 22.92
C LYS A 85 -18.88 -0.77 22.30
N ALA A 86 -19.66 0.30 22.46
CA ALA A 86 -21.04 0.36 21.97
C ALA A 86 -21.13 0.28 20.45
N CYS A 87 -20.23 0.98 19.73
CA CYS A 87 -20.17 0.97 18.27
C CYS A 87 -19.24 -0.11 17.70
N LYS A 88 -18.67 -0.99 18.54
CA LYS A 88 -17.69 -2.02 18.16
C LYS A 88 -16.54 -1.45 17.29
N LEU A 89 -16.09 -0.24 17.62
CA LEU A 89 -15.01 0.42 16.90
C LEU A 89 -13.70 -0.35 17.04
N ARG A 90 -12.91 -0.32 15.97
CA ARG A 90 -11.61 -0.98 15.91
C ARG A 90 -10.52 0.00 15.50
N ASN A 91 -9.30 -0.37 15.82
CA ASN A 91 -8.14 0.40 15.39
C ASN A 91 -8.11 0.53 13.85
N GLY A 92 -7.89 1.74 13.34
CA GLY A 92 -7.89 2.02 11.91
C GLY A 92 -9.27 2.36 11.30
N ASP A 93 -10.38 2.31 12.05
CA ASP A 93 -11.68 2.76 11.55
C ASP A 93 -11.66 4.25 11.25
N PHE A 94 -12.13 4.64 10.07
CA PHE A 94 -12.44 6.03 9.76
C PHE A 94 -13.82 6.36 10.32
N VAL A 95 -13.85 7.27 11.30
CA VAL A 95 -15.07 7.62 12.03
C VAL A 95 -15.47 9.04 11.69
N VAL A 96 -16.73 9.22 11.31
CA VAL A 96 -17.39 10.53 11.21
C VAL A 96 -18.43 10.63 12.34
N GLY A 97 -18.46 11.74 13.02
CA GLY A 97 -19.36 11.93 14.14
C GLY A 97 -19.52 13.37 14.57
N ASP A 98 -20.29 13.56 15.63
CA ASP A 98 -20.49 14.85 16.27
C ASP A 98 -19.56 14.94 17.50
N MET A 99 -18.74 15.96 17.59
CA MET A 99 -17.89 16.25 18.74
C MET A 99 -18.48 17.37 19.59
N ARG A 100 -18.20 17.31 20.87
CA ARG A 100 -18.38 18.42 21.81
C ARG A 100 -17.05 19.04 22.14
N HIS A 101 -17.05 20.36 22.36
CA HIS A 101 -15.87 21.04 22.87
C HIS A 101 -15.59 20.61 24.32
N GLY A 102 -14.30 20.50 24.63
CA GLY A 102 -13.87 20.29 26.02
C GLY A 102 -14.36 21.43 26.90
N VAL A 103 -14.90 21.09 28.08
CA VAL A 103 -15.43 22.07 29.08
C VAL A 103 -14.49 22.11 30.28
N GLY A 104 -14.14 23.30 30.71
CA GLY A 104 -13.28 23.50 31.87
C GLY A 104 -11.84 23.06 31.64
N ASN A 105 -11.35 22.05 32.37
CA ASN A 105 -10.00 21.53 32.31
C ASN A 105 -9.77 20.41 31.25
N ASP A 106 -10.77 20.11 30.42
CA ASP A 106 -10.64 19.10 29.39
C ASP A 106 -9.60 19.53 28.33
N LYS A 107 -8.54 18.73 28.17
CA LYS A 107 -7.46 19.01 27.24
C LYS A 107 -7.87 18.79 25.76
N TYR A 108 -8.84 17.92 25.51
CA TYR A 108 -9.24 17.51 24.17
C TYR A 108 -10.73 17.68 23.96
N ASN A 109 -11.14 17.96 22.72
CA ASN A 109 -12.51 17.77 22.29
C ASN A 109 -12.87 16.29 22.36
N SER A 110 -14.14 15.96 22.61
CA SER A 110 -14.57 14.58 22.74
C SER A 110 -15.67 14.21 21.74
N LEU A 111 -15.57 13.02 21.15
CA LEU A 111 -16.59 12.45 20.29
C LEU A 111 -17.83 12.14 21.15
N ALA A 112 -18.95 12.77 20.81
CA ALA A 112 -20.21 12.59 21.51
C ALA A 112 -21.08 11.52 20.85
N LYS A 113 -21.07 11.47 19.50
CA LYS A 113 -21.88 10.54 18.72
C LYS A 113 -21.14 10.10 17.48
N VAL A 114 -21.22 8.81 17.14
CA VAL A 114 -20.76 8.27 15.86
C VAL A 114 -21.90 8.35 14.86
N VAL A 115 -21.64 8.88 13.67
CA VAL A 115 -22.58 8.98 12.55
C VAL A 115 -22.31 7.89 11.52
N THR A 116 -21.06 7.78 11.06
CA THR A 116 -20.65 6.71 10.14
C THR A 116 -19.29 6.13 10.54
N ILE A 117 -19.06 4.88 10.15
CA ILE A 117 -17.79 4.16 10.32
C ILE A 117 -17.39 3.64 8.94
N ASN A 118 -16.23 4.03 8.42
CA ASN A 118 -15.74 3.67 7.08
C ASN A 118 -16.76 3.98 5.97
N ASP A 119 -17.44 5.14 6.07
CA ASP A 119 -18.51 5.61 5.18
C ASP A 119 -19.80 4.76 5.19
N GLU A 120 -19.97 3.88 6.17
CA GLU A 120 -21.16 3.06 6.38
C GLU A 120 -21.92 3.43 7.66
N ALA A 121 -23.22 3.13 7.69
CA ALA A 121 -24.01 3.31 8.89
C ALA A 121 -23.54 2.36 10.02
N VAL A 122 -23.62 2.82 11.27
CA VAL A 122 -23.14 2.07 12.43
C VAL A 122 -23.75 0.66 12.51
N ASP A 123 -25.06 0.53 12.23
CA ASP A 123 -25.77 -0.76 12.29
C ASP A 123 -25.23 -1.80 11.34
N ILE A 124 -24.77 -1.39 10.13
CA ILE A 124 -24.14 -2.28 9.16
C ILE A 124 -22.81 -2.78 9.70
N VAL A 125 -22.00 -1.86 10.26
CA VAL A 125 -20.65 -2.17 10.76
C VAL A 125 -20.67 -3.07 12.00
N LEU A 126 -21.74 -3.04 12.79
CA LEU A 126 -21.90 -3.92 13.98
C LEU A 126 -21.87 -5.42 13.63
N GLY A 127 -22.28 -5.80 12.40
CA GLY A 127 -22.28 -7.18 11.88
C GLY A 127 -21.02 -7.60 11.12
N ARG A 128 -20.03 -6.72 10.94
CA ARG A 128 -18.85 -7.01 10.13
C ARG A 128 -18.00 -8.17 10.68
N ILE A 129 -17.54 -9.04 9.79
CA ILE A 129 -16.59 -10.11 10.13
C ILE A 129 -15.19 -9.47 10.29
N PRO A 130 -14.45 -9.79 11.37
CA PRO A 130 -13.06 -9.37 11.51
C PRO A 130 -12.19 -9.86 10.36
N PHE A 131 -11.18 -9.06 9.97
CA PHE A 131 -10.24 -9.43 8.90
C PHE A 131 -9.62 -10.81 9.08
N GLU A 132 -9.30 -11.18 10.30
CA GLU A 132 -8.72 -12.46 10.67
C GLU A 132 -9.68 -13.65 10.48
N GLY A 133 -10.99 -13.40 10.45
CA GLY A 133 -12.04 -14.40 10.20
C GLY A 133 -12.42 -14.55 8.73
N LEU A 134 -11.85 -13.75 7.83
CA LEU A 134 -12.15 -13.81 6.40
C LEU A 134 -11.36 -14.94 5.72
N THR A 135 -12.01 -15.69 4.83
CA THR A 135 -11.40 -16.82 4.10
C THR A 135 -10.43 -16.32 3.03
N ALA A 136 -9.16 -16.70 3.14
CA ALA A 136 -8.13 -16.34 2.18
C ALA A 136 -8.08 -17.31 1.00
N VAL A 137 -8.02 -16.78 -0.22
CA VAL A 137 -7.86 -17.52 -1.47
C VAL A 137 -6.64 -17.05 -2.27
N PHE A 138 -6.23 -17.82 -3.28
CA PHE A 138 -5.15 -17.38 -4.15
C PHE A 138 -5.56 -16.16 -4.99
N PRO A 139 -4.61 -15.25 -5.30
CA PRO A 139 -4.81 -14.21 -6.30
C PRO A 139 -5.19 -14.84 -7.65
N ASP A 140 -6.32 -14.41 -8.21
CA ASP A 140 -6.90 -14.95 -9.46
C ASP A 140 -7.21 -13.85 -10.49
N LYS A 141 -7.09 -12.59 -10.10
CA LYS A 141 -7.30 -11.44 -10.96
C LYS A 141 -6.07 -10.55 -10.95
N GLN A 142 -5.49 -10.30 -12.13
CA GLN A 142 -4.32 -9.44 -12.30
C GLN A 142 -4.67 -7.96 -12.09
N ILE A 143 -3.80 -7.24 -11.40
CA ILE A 143 -3.72 -5.77 -11.40
C ILE A 143 -2.83 -5.37 -12.58
N LYS A 144 -3.42 -4.92 -13.67
CA LYS A 144 -2.64 -4.48 -14.85
C LYS A 144 -1.95 -3.17 -14.57
N LEU A 145 -0.66 -3.09 -14.90
CA LEU A 145 0.17 -1.92 -14.67
C LEU A 145 0.53 -1.17 -15.96
N GLU A 146 0.44 -1.83 -17.10
CA GLU A 146 0.75 -1.23 -18.39
C GLU A 146 -0.11 0.00 -18.68
N THR A 147 0.54 1.15 -18.97
CA THR A 147 -0.15 2.43 -19.27
C THR A 147 0.33 3.03 -20.58
N ALA A 148 1.62 3.21 -20.77
CA ALA A 148 2.20 3.82 -21.94
C ALA A 148 3.24 2.90 -22.62
N PRO A 149 3.39 2.95 -23.95
CA PRO A 149 4.32 2.10 -24.70
C PRO A 149 5.77 2.19 -24.24
N THR A 150 6.16 3.34 -23.71
CA THR A 150 7.53 3.68 -23.30
C THR A 150 7.87 3.30 -21.85
N ILE A 151 6.88 2.94 -21.03
CA ILE A 151 7.10 2.53 -19.64
C ILE A 151 7.34 1.01 -19.62
N PHE A 152 8.58 0.61 -19.89
CA PHE A 152 8.93 -0.81 -20.00
C PHE A 152 8.86 -1.55 -18.67
N SER A 153 9.07 -0.89 -17.53
CA SER A 153 8.98 -1.48 -16.20
C SER A 153 7.63 -2.15 -15.94
N THR A 154 6.54 -1.41 -16.12
CA THR A 154 5.19 -1.91 -15.91
C THR A 154 4.82 -2.99 -16.91
N ARG A 155 5.28 -2.84 -18.18
CA ARG A 155 5.10 -3.86 -19.22
C ARG A 155 5.81 -5.17 -18.86
N ILE A 156 7.05 -5.10 -18.37
CA ILE A 156 7.83 -6.28 -17.95
C ILE A 156 7.18 -6.94 -16.74
N ILE A 157 6.78 -6.17 -15.73
CA ILE A 157 6.12 -6.72 -14.53
C ILE A 157 4.85 -7.48 -14.92
N ASP A 158 4.01 -6.90 -15.77
CA ASP A 158 2.76 -7.53 -16.21
C ASP A 158 2.96 -8.90 -16.88
N LEU A 159 4.12 -9.12 -17.54
CA LEU A 159 4.44 -10.37 -18.22
C LEU A 159 5.18 -11.37 -17.33
N PHE A 160 6.20 -10.91 -16.58
CA PHE A 160 7.17 -11.80 -15.93
C PHE A 160 6.93 -12.01 -14.45
N ALA A 161 6.38 -10.99 -13.77
CA ALA A 161 6.07 -11.01 -12.35
C ALA A 161 4.72 -10.33 -12.10
N PRO A 162 3.61 -10.84 -12.70
CA PRO A 162 2.30 -10.20 -12.60
C PRO A 162 1.86 -10.09 -11.15
N ILE A 163 1.24 -8.95 -10.83
CA ILE A 163 0.68 -8.67 -9.52
C ILE A 163 -0.82 -8.95 -9.57
N GLY A 164 -1.32 -9.78 -8.65
CA GLY A 164 -2.75 -10.06 -8.49
C GLY A 164 -3.33 -9.36 -7.27
N PHE A 165 -4.66 -9.22 -7.24
CA PHE A 165 -5.37 -8.79 -6.05
C PHE A 165 -5.12 -9.78 -4.89
N GLY A 166 -4.63 -9.26 -3.74
CA GLY A 166 -4.21 -10.10 -2.61
C GLY A 166 -2.78 -10.63 -2.71
N GLN A 167 -1.98 -10.15 -3.68
CA GLN A 167 -0.58 -10.54 -3.84
C GLN A 167 0.28 -10.13 -2.66
N ARG A 168 1.20 -11.00 -2.27
CA ARG A 168 2.26 -10.72 -1.30
C ARG A 168 3.59 -10.69 -2.05
N GLY A 169 3.94 -9.51 -2.58
CA GLY A 169 5.09 -9.32 -3.45
C GLY A 169 6.27 -8.66 -2.75
N MET A 170 7.47 -9.06 -3.17
CA MET A 170 8.71 -8.47 -2.70
C MET A 170 9.52 -7.94 -3.89
N ILE A 171 9.95 -6.68 -3.81
CA ILE A 171 10.90 -6.06 -4.74
C ILE A 171 12.26 -6.08 -4.08
N VAL A 172 13.13 -6.95 -4.54
CA VAL A 172 14.50 -7.09 -4.04
C VAL A 172 15.39 -6.08 -4.74
N ALA A 173 15.93 -5.12 -4.00
CA ALA A 173 16.58 -3.96 -4.57
C ALA A 173 17.96 -3.68 -3.95
N PRO A 174 19.05 -3.81 -4.72
CA PRO A 174 20.33 -3.24 -4.32
C PRO A 174 20.26 -1.70 -4.27
N PRO A 175 21.17 -1.04 -3.53
CA PRO A 175 21.27 0.43 -3.55
C PRO A 175 21.47 0.98 -4.95
N LYS A 176 20.76 2.07 -5.29
CA LYS A 176 20.85 2.78 -6.59
C LYS A 176 20.39 1.97 -7.81
N SER A 177 19.49 1.02 -7.63
CA SER A 177 18.92 0.19 -8.73
C SER A 177 17.65 0.78 -9.36
N GLY A 178 17.22 2.00 -9.00
CA GLY A 178 16.00 2.61 -9.53
C GLY A 178 14.70 2.24 -8.81
N LYS A 179 14.80 1.69 -7.59
CA LYS A 179 13.68 1.26 -6.75
C LYS A 179 12.54 2.27 -6.66
N THR A 180 12.85 3.53 -6.31
CA THR A 180 11.85 4.58 -6.09
C THR A 180 11.09 4.95 -7.36
N VAL A 181 11.77 5.00 -8.51
CA VAL A 181 11.14 5.22 -9.83
C VAL A 181 10.19 4.09 -10.16
N LEU A 182 10.63 2.84 -9.95
CA LEU A 182 9.81 1.65 -10.18
C LEU A 182 8.53 1.65 -9.33
N LEU A 183 8.63 1.98 -8.04
CA LEU A 183 7.46 2.08 -7.15
C LEU A 183 6.47 3.16 -7.63
N LYS A 184 6.96 4.31 -8.12
CA LYS A 184 6.10 5.35 -8.70
C LYS A 184 5.39 4.87 -9.96
N GLU A 185 6.09 4.16 -10.84
CA GLU A 185 5.51 3.60 -12.06
C GLU A 185 4.45 2.55 -11.76
N ILE A 186 4.68 1.69 -10.75
CA ILE A 186 3.67 0.74 -10.25
C ILE A 186 2.47 1.49 -9.69
N ALA A 187 2.69 2.49 -8.82
CA ALA A 187 1.61 3.29 -8.22
C ALA A 187 0.75 3.99 -9.27
N ASN A 188 1.40 4.59 -10.28
CA ASN A 188 0.72 5.27 -11.36
C ASN A 188 -0.03 4.29 -12.28
N GLY A 189 0.53 3.10 -12.53
CA GLY A 189 -0.13 2.02 -13.26
C GLY A 189 -1.42 1.56 -12.56
N ILE A 190 -1.35 1.33 -11.24
CA ILE A 190 -2.52 0.98 -10.43
C ILE A 190 -3.57 2.09 -10.49
N SER A 191 -3.17 3.34 -10.27
CA SER A 191 -4.09 4.48 -10.24
C SER A 191 -4.77 4.75 -11.58
N ALA A 192 -4.09 4.42 -12.70
CA ALA A 192 -4.62 4.60 -14.04
C ALA A 192 -5.60 3.49 -14.45
N ASN A 193 -5.26 2.24 -14.13
CA ASN A 193 -6.00 1.07 -14.61
C ASN A 193 -7.05 0.55 -13.62
N CYS A 194 -6.88 0.86 -12.33
CA CYS A 194 -7.75 0.41 -11.24
C CYS A 194 -8.10 1.58 -10.30
N PRO A 195 -8.85 2.61 -10.77
CA PRO A 195 -9.14 3.82 -9.98
C PRO A 195 -9.99 3.55 -8.72
N GLU A 196 -10.66 2.40 -8.64
CA GLU A 196 -11.43 1.95 -7.50
C GLU A 196 -10.57 1.42 -6.34
N VAL A 197 -9.30 1.09 -6.62
CA VAL A 197 -8.37 0.55 -5.62
C VAL A 197 -7.95 1.64 -4.64
N ARG A 198 -7.96 1.32 -3.35
CA ARG A 198 -7.36 2.15 -2.30
C ARG A 198 -5.86 1.93 -2.27
N LEU A 199 -5.12 2.89 -2.79
CA LEU A 199 -3.67 2.83 -2.85
C LEU A 199 -3.04 3.53 -1.65
N PHE A 200 -2.27 2.79 -0.86
CA PHE A 200 -1.47 3.27 0.26
C PHE A 200 0.01 3.19 -0.11
N ILE A 201 0.72 4.27 0.16
CA ILE A 201 2.18 4.34 0.02
C ILE A 201 2.76 4.46 1.43
N LEU A 202 3.51 3.47 1.86
CA LEU A 202 4.11 3.43 3.20
C LEU A 202 5.63 3.58 3.09
N LEU A 203 6.14 4.72 3.54
CA LEU A 203 7.56 5.08 3.47
C LEU A 203 8.18 5.06 4.86
N ILE A 204 9.08 4.13 5.12
CA ILE A 204 9.69 3.93 6.44
C ILE A 204 11.20 4.14 6.38
N GLY A 205 11.66 5.17 7.09
CA GLY A 205 13.07 5.53 7.16
C GLY A 205 13.62 6.11 5.86
N GLU A 206 12.77 6.53 4.93
CA GLU A 206 13.18 7.22 3.71
C GLU A 206 13.46 8.71 3.97
N ARG A 207 14.09 9.40 3.02
CA ARG A 207 14.45 10.81 3.16
C ARG A 207 13.24 11.72 2.99
N PRO A 208 13.16 12.88 3.70
CA PRO A 208 12.03 13.82 3.59
C PRO A 208 11.76 14.28 2.15
N GLU A 209 12.81 14.50 1.34
CA GLU A 209 12.68 14.86 -0.07
C GLU A 209 12.06 13.74 -0.91
N GLU A 210 12.38 12.46 -0.63
CA GLU A 210 11.80 11.31 -1.32
C GLU A 210 10.33 11.11 -0.94
N VAL A 211 9.98 11.37 0.34
CA VAL A 211 8.58 11.37 0.81
C VAL A 211 7.77 12.43 0.07
N THR A 212 8.30 13.66 -0.04
CA THR A 212 7.63 14.77 -0.72
C THR A 212 7.44 14.47 -2.21
N ASP A 213 8.48 13.93 -2.86
CA ASP A 213 8.47 13.58 -4.27
C ASP A 213 7.46 12.45 -4.57
N MET A 214 7.37 11.45 -3.69
CA MET A 214 6.37 10.40 -3.79
C MET A 214 4.95 10.96 -3.60
N ALA A 215 4.72 11.77 -2.56
CA ALA A 215 3.40 12.35 -2.27
C ALA A 215 2.89 13.26 -3.39
N ARG A 216 3.79 13.92 -4.12
CA ARG A 216 3.43 14.76 -5.28
C ARG A 216 3.24 13.96 -6.56
N GLY A 217 3.95 12.83 -6.69
CA GLY A 217 4.04 12.05 -7.94
C GLY A 217 3.03 10.93 -8.07
N VAL A 218 2.28 10.57 -7.00
CA VAL A 218 1.33 9.45 -7.02
C VAL A 218 -0.04 9.86 -6.50
N ARG A 219 -1.07 9.16 -6.96
CA ARG A 219 -2.45 9.29 -6.47
C ARG A 219 -2.72 8.19 -5.45
N GLY A 220 -2.37 8.43 -4.20
CA GLY A 220 -2.56 7.48 -3.11
C GLY A 220 -2.46 8.18 -1.76
N GLU A 221 -2.84 7.48 -0.71
CA GLU A 221 -2.65 7.96 0.65
C GLU A 221 -1.24 7.62 1.12
N VAL A 222 -0.47 8.64 1.51
CA VAL A 222 0.93 8.46 1.93
C VAL A 222 1.03 8.43 3.44
N PHE A 223 1.59 7.36 3.96
CA PHE A 223 1.99 7.14 5.34
C PHE A 223 3.52 7.19 5.37
N ALA A 224 4.10 8.09 6.13
CA ALA A 224 5.55 8.21 6.14
C ALA A 224 6.09 8.39 7.56
N SER A 225 7.27 7.83 7.77
CA SER A 225 8.13 8.14 8.90
C SER A 225 9.56 8.14 8.40
N THR A 226 10.20 9.32 8.45
CA THR A 226 11.52 9.56 7.87
C THR A 226 12.63 8.99 8.75
N PHE A 227 13.86 8.92 8.22
CA PHE A 227 15.00 8.30 8.90
C PHE A 227 15.42 9.02 10.19
N ASP A 228 15.07 10.30 10.33
CA ASP A 228 15.33 11.15 11.49
C ASP A 228 14.26 11.04 12.59
N GLU A 229 13.15 10.35 12.33
CA GLU A 229 12.15 10.05 13.33
C GLU A 229 12.49 8.79 14.15
N THR A 230 11.86 8.65 15.31
CA THR A 230 12.11 7.53 16.24
C THR A 230 11.64 6.18 15.69
N ALA A 231 12.29 5.09 16.14
CA ALA A 231 11.89 3.73 15.76
C ALA A 231 10.44 3.42 16.15
N ASP A 232 10.00 3.88 17.34
CA ASP A 232 8.60 3.74 17.78
C ASP A 232 7.62 4.37 16.80
N ARG A 233 7.95 5.56 16.28
CA ARG A 233 7.13 6.26 15.28
C ARG A 233 7.04 5.45 13.99
N GLN A 234 8.17 4.92 13.51
CA GLN A 234 8.23 4.09 12.32
C GLN A 234 7.38 2.81 12.45
N VAL A 235 7.44 2.15 13.60
CA VAL A 235 6.61 0.96 13.87
C VAL A 235 5.14 1.33 13.99
N LYS A 236 4.83 2.40 14.72
CA LYS A 236 3.47 2.87 14.95
C LYS A 236 2.75 3.18 13.64
N ILE A 237 3.35 3.99 12.75
CA ILE A 237 2.73 4.37 11.48
C ILE A 237 2.53 3.15 10.56
N SER A 238 3.48 2.21 10.55
CA SER A 238 3.36 0.98 9.76
C SER A 238 2.16 0.14 10.21
N MET A 239 2.03 -0.08 11.52
CA MET A 239 0.92 -0.87 12.06
C MET A 239 -0.42 -0.14 11.91
N PHE A 240 -0.42 1.19 12.02
CA PHE A 240 -1.62 1.99 11.81
C PHE A 240 -2.13 1.92 10.37
N ALA A 241 -1.23 2.03 9.37
CA ALA A 241 -1.57 1.85 7.96
C ALA A 241 -2.15 0.45 7.68
N LEU A 242 -1.57 -0.60 8.30
CA LEU A 242 -2.09 -1.96 8.19
C LEU A 242 -3.50 -2.09 8.75
N GLU A 243 -3.74 -1.57 9.96
CA GLU A 243 -5.07 -1.66 10.58
C GLU A 243 -6.13 -0.89 9.77
N LYS A 244 -5.79 0.30 9.24
CA LYS A 244 -6.68 1.02 8.33
C LYS A 244 -6.96 0.21 7.05
N ALA A 245 -5.94 -0.38 6.44
CA ALA A 245 -6.10 -1.23 5.26
C ALA A 245 -7.05 -2.42 5.53
N LYS A 246 -6.89 -3.09 6.68
CA LYS A 246 -7.79 -4.18 7.08
C LYS A 246 -9.25 -3.74 7.22
N ARG A 247 -9.51 -2.54 7.76
CA ARG A 247 -10.88 -2.00 7.89
C ARG A 247 -11.57 -1.83 6.54
N LEU A 248 -10.82 -1.35 5.53
CA LEU A 248 -11.34 -1.21 4.16
C LEU A 248 -11.60 -2.57 3.50
N VAL A 249 -10.73 -3.54 3.72
CA VAL A 249 -10.94 -4.91 3.20
C VAL A 249 -12.13 -5.60 3.86
N GLU A 250 -12.38 -5.37 5.16
CA GLU A 250 -13.59 -5.85 5.85
C GLU A 250 -14.88 -5.30 5.24
N LYS A 251 -14.81 -4.11 4.62
CA LYS A 251 -15.91 -3.49 3.86
C LYS A 251 -16.05 -4.09 2.45
N GLY A 252 -15.10 -4.91 2.00
CA GLY A 252 -15.08 -5.48 0.66
C GLY A 252 -14.29 -4.66 -0.37
N GLU A 253 -13.52 -3.64 0.07
CA GLU A 253 -12.69 -2.83 -0.82
C GLU A 253 -11.37 -3.56 -1.16
N ASN A 254 -10.81 -3.23 -2.33
CA ASN A 254 -9.48 -3.67 -2.72
C ASN A 254 -8.45 -2.63 -2.28
N VAL A 255 -7.49 -3.05 -1.47
CA VAL A 255 -6.42 -2.20 -0.96
C VAL A 255 -5.07 -2.69 -1.47
N VAL A 256 -4.26 -1.78 -1.99
CA VAL A 256 -2.86 -2.05 -2.34
C VAL A 256 -1.96 -1.18 -1.47
N VAL A 257 -1.01 -1.81 -0.80
CA VAL A 257 0.04 -1.15 -0.02
C VAL A 257 1.37 -1.33 -0.73
N LEU A 258 1.99 -0.22 -1.15
CA LEU A 258 3.36 -0.18 -1.64
C LEU A 258 4.25 0.30 -0.50
N MET A 259 5.13 -0.57 -0.01
CA MET A 259 5.95 -0.30 1.18
C MET A 259 7.44 -0.13 0.80
N ASP A 260 8.02 0.97 1.20
CA ASP A 260 9.47 1.24 1.09
C ASP A 260 10.05 1.65 2.45
N SER A 261 10.76 0.78 3.19
CA SER A 261 11.07 -0.61 2.92
C SER A 261 10.77 -1.51 4.13
N ILE A 262 10.51 -2.79 3.87
CA ILE A 262 10.34 -3.79 4.94
C ILE A 262 11.63 -3.99 5.74
N THR A 263 12.80 -3.82 5.10
CA THR A 263 14.11 -3.90 5.77
C THR A 263 14.24 -2.82 6.85
N ARG A 264 13.88 -1.57 6.54
CA ARG A 264 13.92 -0.47 7.51
C ARG A 264 12.87 -0.64 8.61
N PHE A 265 11.70 -1.14 8.26
CA PHE A 265 10.67 -1.47 9.25
C PHE A 265 11.16 -2.55 10.23
N ALA A 266 11.79 -3.62 9.73
CA ALA A 266 12.38 -4.65 10.58
C ALA A 266 13.51 -4.11 11.46
N ARG A 267 14.35 -3.20 10.95
CA ARG A 267 15.38 -2.51 11.74
C ARG A 267 14.77 -1.67 12.87
N ALA A 268 13.69 -0.92 12.60
CA ALA A 268 12.99 -0.16 13.62
C ALA A 268 12.41 -1.07 14.70
N CYS A 269 11.79 -2.18 14.30
CA CYS A 269 11.31 -3.20 15.24
C CYS A 269 12.45 -3.81 16.07
N ASN A 270 13.64 -3.97 15.48
CA ASN A 270 14.81 -4.48 16.21
C ASN A 270 15.27 -3.51 17.30
N VAL A 271 15.27 -2.21 17.02
CA VAL A 271 15.64 -1.17 18.01
C VAL A 271 14.72 -1.20 19.22
N ILE A 272 13.40 -1.29 19.01
CA ILE A 272 12.43 -1.30 20.13
C ILE A 272 12.39 -2.64 20.88
N SER A 273 12.90 -3.73 20.28
CA SER A 273 12.85 -5.08 20.86
C SER A 273 14.15 -5.49 21.59
N SER A 274 15.21 -4.68 21.48
CA SER A 274 16.58 -5.11 21.83
C SER A 274 16.86 -5.26 23.33
N GLU A 275 16.02 -4.69 24.20
CA GLU A 275 16.33 -4.63 25.64
C GLU A 275 16.12 -5.97 26.39
N THR A 276 15.37 -6.93 25.85
CA THR A 276 14.96 -8.14 26.59
C THR A 276 15.04 -9.46 25.83
N SER A 277 15.44 -9.47 24.54
CA SER A 277 15.28 -10.67 23.71
C SER A 277 16.61 -11.29 23.25
N ARG A 278 16.58 -12.62 23.04
CA ARG A 278 17.66 -13.40 22.47
C ARG A 278 18.05 -12.86 21.08
N ILE A 279 19.35 -12.65 20.85
CA ILE A 279 19.89 -12.10 19.62
C ILE A 279 20.23 -13.25 18.64
N LEU A 280 19.77 -13.15 17.40
CA LEU A 280 20.13 -13.99 16.27
C LEU A 280 21.40 -13.49 15.58
N SER A 281 21.83 -14.18 14.52
CA SER A 281 22.95 -13.71 13.70
C SER A 281 22.67 -12.32 13.10
N GLY A 282 23.72 -11.52 12.88
CA GLY A 282 23.59 -10.15 12.36
C GLY A 282 23.05 -9.12 13.36
N GLY A 283 22.92 -9.46 14.66
CA GLY A 283 22.42 -8.53 15.69
C GLY A 283 20.90 -8.35 15.68
N LEU A 284 20.15 -9.26 15.05
CA LEU A 284 18.70 -9.23 14.98
C LEU A 284 18.07 -9.91 16.20
N SER A 285 17.13 -9.25 16.89
CA SER A 285 16.33 -9.82 17.96
C SER A 285 15.31 -10.82 17.42
N VAL A 286 15.04 -11.91 18.15
CA VAL A 286 14.00 -12.89 17.78
C VAL A 286 12.64 -12.22 17.59
N ASN A 287 12.33 -11.23 18.43
CA ASN A 287 11.05 -10.53 18.39
C ASN A 287 10.96 -9.42 17.31
N ALA A 288 12.10 -9.00 16.76
CA ALA A 288 12.15 -7.92 15.76
C ALA A 288 11.33 -8.19 14.51
N LEU A 289 11.19 -9.46 14.12
CA LEU A 289 10.46 -9.86 12.90
C LEU A 289 8.97 -10.09 13.14
N PHE A 290 8.48 -10.01 14.36
CA PHE A 290 7.06 -10.28 14.67
C PHE A 290 6.12 -9.34 13.92
N TYR A 291 6.30 -8.03 14.09
CA TYR A 291 5.46 -7.03 13.41
C TYR A 291 5.66 -7.03 11.88
N PRO A 292 6.88 -7.06 11.32
CA PRO A 292 7.09 -7.15 9.89
C PRO A 292 6.48 -8.40 9.25
N LYS A 293 6.58 -9.57 9.89
CA LYS A 293 5.92 -10.80 9.41
C LYS A 293 4.40 -10.70 9.50
N LYS A 294 3.85 -10.14 10.59
CA LYS A 294 2.42 -9.88 10.73
C LYS A 294 1.92 -8.94 9.65
N PHE A 295 2.68 -7.88 9.35
CA PHE A 295 2.36 -6.91 8.31
C PHE A 295 2.34 -7.57 6.93
N PHE A 296 3.45 -8.16 6.51
CA PHE A 296 3.59 -8.77 5.18
C PHE A 296 2.68 -9.98 5.00
N GLY A 297 2.50 -10.78 6.07
CA GLY A 297 1.60 -11.95 6.08
C GLY A 297 0.12 -11.61 6.02
N ALA A 298 -0.27 -10.35 6.23
CA ALA A 298 -1.65 -9.91 6.11
C ALA A 298 -2.15 -9.90 4.65
N ALA A 299 -1.26 -9.81 3.66
CA ALA A 299 -1.62 -9.81 2.24
C ALA A 299 -2.39 -11.09 1.86
N ARG A 300 -3.62 -10.92 1.38
CA ARG A 300 -4.51 -12.01 0.94
C ARG A 300 -5.63 -11.51 0.04
N ASN A 301 -6.08 -12.36 -0.86
CA ASN A 301 -7.35 -12.23 -1.55
C ASN A 301 -8.44 -12.88 -0.70
N ILE A 302 -9.62 -12.28 -0.63
CA ILE A 302 -10.73 -12.76 0.21
C ILE A 302 -11.83 -13.35 -0.66
N GLU A 303 -12.27 -14.54 -0.28
CA GLU A 303 -13.38 -15.22 -0.98
C GLU A 303 -14.65 -14.37 -0.90
N ASN A 304 -15.22 -14.02 -2.06
CA ASN A 304 -16.41 -13.16 -2.19
C ASN A 304 -16.29 -11.79 -1.48
N GLY A 305 -15.08 -11.28 -1.34
CA GLY A 305 -14.81 -10.01 -0.65
C GLY A 305 -13.80 -9.14 -1.37
N GLY A 306 -13.20 -8.21 -0.63
CA GLY A 306 -12.10 -7.38 -1.10
C GLY A 306 -10.75 -8.10 -1.07
N SER A 307 -9.67 -7.34 -1.19
CA SER A 307 -8.32 -7.89 -1.13
C SER A 307 -7.34 -6.94 -0.46
N LEU A 308 -6.31 -7.50 0.18
CA LEU A 308 -5.16 -6.75 0.64
C LEU A 308 -3.92 -7.22 -0.13
N THR A 309 -3.44 -6.38 -1.04
CA THR A 309 -2.20 -6.59 -1.78
C THR A 309 -1.07 -5.82 -1.08
N ILE A 310 0.06 -6.45 -0.80
CA ILE A 310 1.23 -5.79 -0.22
C ILE A 310 2.44 -6.05 -1.11
N ILE A 311 3.02 -4.99 -1.64
CA ILE A 311 4.28 -5.03 -2.39
C ILE A 311 5.31 -4.25 -1.58
N ALA A 312 6.27 -4.98 -1.00
CA ALA A 312 7.29 -4.40 -0.13
C ALA A 312 8.67 -4.47 -0.78
N THR A 313 9.45 -3.39 -0.64
CA THR A 313 10.86 -3.42 -1.05
C THR A 313 11.71 -4.03 0.05
N ALA A 314 12.65 -4.88 -0.35
CA ALA A 314 13.69 -5.44 0.51
C ALA A 314 15.06 -4.96 0.02
N LEU A 315 15.86 -4.40 0.93
CA LEU A 315 17.20 -3.93 0.62
C LEU A 315 18.20 -5.07 0.72
N VAL A 316 19.01 -5.26 -0.31
CA VAL A 316 20.08 -6.25 -0.40
C VAL A 316 21.39 -5.59 -0.80
N GLU A 317 22.53 -6.28 -0.66
CA GLU A 317 23.87 -5.75 -1.01
C GLU A 317 24.20 -4.41 -0.33
N THR A 318 23.70 -4.20 0.87
CA THR A 318 23.96 -2.98 1.66
C THR A 318 25.27 -3.06 2.43
N GLY A 319 25.91 -4.22 2.49
CA GLY A 319 27.06 -4.53 3.35
C GLY A 319 26.68 -4.82 4.81
N SER A 320 25.39 -4.83 5.14
CA SER A 320 24.87 -5.11 6.47
C SER A 320 24.44 -6.56 6.61
N LYS A 321 25.09 -7.32 7.48
CA LYS A 321 24.68 -8.71 7.81
C LYS A 321 23.25 -8.78 8.35
N MET A 322 22.77 -7.74 9.02
CA MET A 322 21.38 -7.67 9.49
C MET A 322 20.39 -7.68 8.34
N ASP A 323 20.65 -6.90 7.27
CA ASP A 323 19.78 -6.84 6.10
C ASP A 323 19.73 -8.17 5.37
N ASP A 324 20.86 -8.87 5.27
CA ASP A 324 20.92 -10.19 4.66
C ASP A 324 20.04 -11.19 5.44
N VAL A 325 20.12 -11.17 6.79
CA VAL A 325 19.27 -12.01 7.65
C VAL A 325 17.80 -11.63 7.48
N ILE A 326 17.47 -10.34 7.50
CA ILE A 326 16.08 -9.87 7.28
C ILE A 326 15.57 -10.37 5.93
N PHE A 327 16.34 -10.20 4.86
CA PHE A 327 15.95 -10.65 3.52
C PHE A 327 15.69 -12.17 3.49
N GLU A 328 16.59 -13.00 4.02
CA GLU A 328 16.43 -14.45 4.04
C GLU A 328 15.19 -14.89 4.86
N GLU A 329 14.83 -14.19 5.92
CA GLU A 329 13.63 -14.46 6.73
C GLU A 329 12.31 -14.13 5.99
N PHE A 330 12.34 -13.23 4.99
CA PHE A 330 11.19 -12.92 4.13
C PHE A 330 11.18 -13.68 2.81
N LYS A 331 12.34 -14.14 2.36
CA LYS A 331 12.48 -14.96 1.17
C LYS A 331 11.62 -16.23 1.29
N GLY A 332 10.80 -16.46 0.29
CA GLY A 332 9.84 -17.57 0.32
C GLY A 332 8.55 -17.31 1.10
N THR A 333 8.45 -16.25 1.91
CA THR A 333 7.17 -15.83 2.53
C THR A 333 6.27 -15.16 1.49
N GLY A 334 6.84 -14.43 0.54
CA GLY A 334 6.16 -13.87 -0.61
C GLY A 334 5.71 -14.92 -1.62
N ASN A 335 4.74 -14.56 -2.44
CA ASN A 335 4.28 -15.32 -3.60
C ASN A 335 4.53 -14.60 -4.94
N MET A 336 5.26 -13.48 -4.91
CA MET A 336 5.79 -12.75 -6.05
C MET A 336 7.14 -12.15 -5.66
N GLU A 337 8.12 -12.22 -6.54
CA GLU A 337 9.44 -11.65 -6.33
C GLU A 337 9.88 -10.93 -7.62
N LEU A 338 10.28 -9.67 -7.47
CA LEU A 338 10.85 -8.86 -8.53
C LEU A 338 12.27 -8.46 -8.12
N GLN A 339 13.26 -8.96 -8.83
CA GLN A 339 14.66 -8.68 -8.54
C GLN A 339 15.21 -7.57 -9.43
N LEU A 340 15.78 -6.54 -8.80
CA LEU A 340 16.56 -5.50 -9.47
C LEU A 340 18.04 -5.90 -9.46
N ASP A 341 18.73 -5.63 -10.56
CA ASP A 341 20.15 -5.95 -10.74
C ASP A 341 20.97 -4.67 -10.93
N ARG A 342 21.94 -4.45 -10.04
CA ARG A 342 22.84 -3.31 -10.09
C ARG A 342 23.75 -3.33 -11.32
N ASN A 343 24.08 -4.53 -11.86
CA ASN A 343 24.91 -4.66 -13.06
C ASN A 343 24.22 -4.07 -14.28
N LEU A 344 22.90 -4.20 -14.40
CA LEU A 344 22.12 -3.55 -15.45
C LEU A 344 22.21 -2.03 -15.35
N THR A 345 22.18 -1.49 -14.14
CA THR A 345 22.36 -0.05 -13.91
C THR A 345 23.72 0.45 -14.36
N TYR A 346 24.80 -0.30 -14.10
CA TYR A 346 26.15 0.04 -14.56
C TYR A 346 26.26 0.04 -16.10
N LYS A 347 25.46 -0.77 -16.78
CA LYS A 347 25.34 -0.81 -18.25
C LYS A 347 24.34 0.21 -18.80
N ASN A 348 23.74 1.07 -17.97
CA ASN A 348 22.66 2.01 -18.34
C ASN A 348 21.43 1.33 -18.95
N ILE A 349 21.12 0.10 -18.51
CA ILE A 349 19.93 -0.64 -18.94
C ILE A 349 18.83 -0.39 -17.91
N TYR A 350 17.74 0.23 -18.33
CA TYR A 350 16.59 0.56 -17.50
C TYR A 350 15.28 0.12 -18.17
N PRO A 351 14.32 -0.45 -17.37
CA PRO A 351 14.42 -0.75 -15.95
C PRO A 351 15.43 -1.85 -15.65
N ALA A 352 16.13 -1.72 -14.51
CA ALA A 352 17.17 -2.67 -14.10
C ALA A 352 16.58 -3.96 -13.49
N ILE A 353 15.59 -4.56 -14.14
CA ILE A 353 14.88 -5.76 -13.69
C ILE A 353 15.61 -7.00 -14.19
N ASN A 354 16.00 -7.87 -13.27
CA ASN A 354 16.48 -9.22 -13.63
C ASN A 354 15.26 -10.11 -13.93
N ILE A 355 14.98 -10.28 -15.21
CA ILE A 355 13.79 -10.99 -15.69
C ILE A 355 13.83 -12.47 -15.33
N LEU A 356 15.01 -13.10 -15.37
CA LEU A 356 15.15 -14.53 -15.13
C LEU A 356 14.97 -14.91 -13.66
N SER A 357 15.32 -13.99 -12.75
CA SER A 357 15.19 -14.18 -11.32
C SER A 357 13.86 -13.67 -10.77
N SER A 358 13.04 -13.03 -11.62
CA SER A 358 11.74 -12.47 -11.22
C SER A 358 10.58 -13.40 -11.60
N GLY A 359 9.54 -13.43 -10.77
CA GLY A 359 8.37 -14.24 -11.07
C GLY A 359 7.28 -14.17 -10.00
N THR A 360 6.11 -14.69 -10.36
CA THR A 360 4.95 -14.83 -9.48
C THR A 360 4.56 -16.30 -9.38
N ARG A 361 4.30 -16.77 -8.17
CA ARG A 361 3.74 -18.12 -7.95
C ARG A 361 2.30 -18.13 -8.43
N ARG A 362 1.94 -19.19 -9.16
CA ARG A 362 0.60 -19.34 -9.73
C ARG A 362 0.23 -18.21 -10.69
N ASP A 363 1.22 -17.72 -11.48
CA ASP A 363 0.97 -16.79 -12.59
C ASP A 363 -0.01 -17.34 -13.63
N ASP A 364 -0.19 -18.67 -13.66
CA ASP A 364 -1.24 -19.38 -14.42
C ASP A 364 -2.68 -18.96 -14.07
N LEU A 365 -2.92 -18.48 -12.86
CA LEU A 365 -4.22 -17.97 -12.42
C LEU A 365 -4.45 -16.49 -12.80
N LEU A 366 -3.37 -15.73 -13.00
CA LEU A 366 -3.41 -14.30 -13.27
C LEU A 366 -3.42 -13.98 -14.75
N LEU A 367 -2.75 -14.81 -15.58
CA LEU A 367 -2.61 -14.60 -17.01
C LEU A 367 -3.62 -15.46 -17.78
N ASP A 368 -4.20 -14.88 -18.84
CA ASP A 368 -4.96 -15.68 -19.80
C ASP A 368 -4.09 -16.83 -20.33
N LYS A 369 -4.67 -18.01 -20.50
CA LYS A 369 -3.96 -19.24 -20.90
C LYS A 369 -3.10 -19.07 -22.15
N ARG A 370 -3.56 -18.27 -23.12
CA ARG A 370 -2.79 -17.99 -24.35
C ARG A 370 -1.59 -17.11 -24.08
N TYR A 371 -1.75 -16.07 -23.23
CA TYR A 371 -0.67 -15.21 -22.82
C TYR A 371 0.34 -15.96 -21.96
N PHE A 372 -0.14 -16.73 -20.99
CA PHE A 372 0.69 -17.58 -20.15
C PHE A 372 1.64 -18.48 -20.97
N ASN A 373 1.11 -19.22 -21.95
CA ASN A 373 1.92 -20.08 -22.80
C ASN A 373 3.01 -19.31 -23.58
N LYS A 374 2.67 -18.14 -24.13
CA LYS A 374 3.64 -17.30 -24.85
C LYS A 374 4.72 -16.74 -23.92
N VAL A 375 4.36 -16.32 -22.71
CA VAL A 375 5.31 -15.86 -21.68
C VAL A 375 6.25 -16.99 -21.28
N GLN A 376 5.77 -18.24 -21.15
CA GLN A 376 6.62 -19.39 -20.84
C GLN A 376 7.64 -19.68 -21.98
N ILE A 377 7.21 -19.55 -23.24
CA ILE A 377 8.12 -19.67 -24.39
C ILE A 377 9.16 -18.54 -24.36
N LEU A 378 8.72 -17.30 -24.08
CA LEU A 378 9.61 -16.14 -23.98
C LEU A 378 10.63 -16.31 -22.85
N LYS A 379 10.22 -16.78 -21.66
CA LYS A 379 11.12 -17.09 -20.54
C LYS A 379 12.21 -18.10 -20.97
N LYS A 380 11.84 -19.13 -21.73
CA LYS A 380 12.80 -20.13 -22.24
C LYS A 380 13.78 -19.53 -23.26
N LEU A 381 13.30 -18.68 -24.17
CA LEU A 381 14.15 -17.99 -25.13
C LEU A 381 15.14 -17.03 -24.46
N LEU A 382 14.71 -16.31 -23.44
CA LEU A 382 15.55 -15.38 -22.69
C LEU A 382 16.56 -16.09 -21.77
N ALA A 383 16.28 -17.30 -21.36
CA ALA A 383 17.18 -18.13 -20.56
C ALA A 383 18.28 -18.84 -21.39
N ASP A 384 18.30 -18.65 -22.72
CA ASP A 384 19.34 -19.22 -23.60
C ASP A 384 20.68 -18.60 -23.25
N PRO A 385 21.74 -19.41 -22.98
CA PRO A 385 23.09 -18.93 -22.63
C PRO A 385 23.74 -18.06 -23.70
N THR A 386 23.25 -18.09 -24.92
CA THR A 386 23.76 -17.26 -26.04
C THR A 386 23.27 -15.80 -25.91
N GLN A 387 22.27 -15.52 -25.09
CA GLN A 387 21.77 -14.17 -24.84
C GLN A 387 22.65 -13.47 -23.78
N ASN A 388 23.50 -12.52 -24.22
CA ASN A 388 24.42 -11.79 -23.34
C ASN A 388 23.69 -10.92 -22.28
N GLU A 389 22.52 -10.36 -22.61
CA GLU A 389 21.76 -9.50 -21.72
C GLU A 389 20.25 -9.62 -22.00
N PRO A 390 19.57 -10.58 -21.34
CA PRO A 390 18.15 -10.87 -21.62
C PRO A 390 17.22 -9.67 -21.47
N THR A 391 17.49 -8.81 -20.48
CA THR A 391 16.65 -7.62 -20.21
C THR A 391 16.78 -6.58 -21.31
N GLU A 392 17.98 -6.30 -21.78
CA GLU A 392 18.21 -5.36 -22.88
C GLU A 392 17.59 -5.88 -24.20
N PHE A 393 17.78 -7.16 -24.49
CA PHE A 393 17.16 -7.80 -25.64
C PHE A 393 15.63 -7.66 -25.61
N LEU A 394 15.02 -7.95 -24.48
CA LEU A 394 13.57 -7.81 -24.31
C LEU A 394 13.11 -6.37 -24.54
N ILE A 395 13.75 -5.39 -23.89
CA ILE A 395 13.42 -3.97 -24.04
C ILE A 395 13.51 -3.53 -25.49
N ASN A 396 14.56 -3.92 -26.22
CA ASN A 396 14.73 -3.60 -27.63
C ASN A 396 13.62 -4.17 -28.51
N LYS A 397 13.13 -5.37 -28.20
CA LYS A 397 11.97 -5.96 -28.89
C LYS A 397 10.66 -5.27 -28.52
N MET A 398 10.48 -4.91 -27.25
CA MET A 398 9.27 -4.21 -26.77
C MET A 398 9.16 -2.78 -27.33
N ARG A 399 10.26 -2.12 -27.66
CA ARG A 399 10.28 -0.80 -28.33
C ARG A 399 9.56 -0.78 -29.66
N MET A 400 9.48 -1.93 -30.35
CA MET A 400 8.82 -2.06 -31.65
C MET A 400 7.30 -2.21 -31.53
N THR A 401 6.75 -2.20 -30.29
CA THR A 401 5.34 -2.49 -30.03
C THR A 401 4.73 -1.47 -29.05
N ARG A 402 3.44 -1.21 -29.21
CA ARG A 402 2.71 -0.25 -28.39
C ARG A 402 2.13 -0.84 -27.11
N SER A 403 1.99 -2.17 -27.05
CA SER A 403 1.42 -2.88 -25.91
C SER A 403 1.98 -4.28 -25.76
N ASN A 404 1.78 -4.88 -24.59
CA ASN A 404 2.11 -6.28 -24.33
C ASN A 404 1.28 -7.23 -25.19
N GLU A 405 0.03 -6.87 -25.50
CA GLU A 405 -0.82 -7.65 -26.38
C GLU A 405 -0.24 -7.70 -27.80
N GLU A 406 0.18 -6.55 -28.36
CA GLU A 406 0.82 -6.46 -29.67
C GLU A 406 2.15 -7.23 -29.67
N PHE A 407 2.96 -7.04 -28.63
CA PHE A 407 4.23 -7.75 -28.47
C PHE A 407 4.06 -9.26 -28.50
N LEU A 408 3.13 -9.80 -27.73
CA LEU A 408 2.84 -11.24 -27.70
C LEU A 408 2.19 -11.75 -29.00
N LYS A 409 1.48 -10.91 -29.76
CA LYS A 409 0.94 -11.28 -31.08
C LYS A 409 2.05 -11.46 -32.10
N LEU A 410 3.02 -10.57 -32.13
CA LEU A 410 4.17 -10.63 -33.05
C LEU A 410 5.07 -11.84 -32.78
N MET A 411 5.15 -12.31 -31.54
CA MET A 411 5.86 -13.55 -31.21
C MET A 411 5.23 -14.83 -31.80
N GLY A 412 4.02 -14.78 -32.30
CA GLY A 412 3.34 -15.92 -32.96
C GLY A 412 3.73 -16.14 -34.40
N GLY A 413 4.65 -15.36 -34.93
CA GLY A 413 5.20 -15.47 -36.29
C GLY A 413 6.66 -15.90 -36.34
N ILE A 414 7.23 -16.40 -35.23
CA ILE A 414 8.58 -16.95 -35.14
C ILE A 414 8.47 -18.46 -34.94
#